data_b20158024cecd719104db54c269e6f2e
#
_entry.id   b20158024cecd719104db54c269e6f2e
#
_cell.length_a   1.000
_cell.length_b   1.000
_cell.length_c   1.000
_cell.angle_alpha   90.00
_cell.angle_beta   90.00
_cell.angle_gamma   90.00
#
_symmetry.space_group_name_H-M   'P 1'
#
loop_
_entity.id
_entity.type
_entity.pdbx_description
1 polymer ?
#
loop_
_entity_poly.entity_id
_entity_poly.type
_entity_poly.pdbx_seq_one_letter_code
_entity_poly.pdbx_strand_id
1 'polypeptide(L)'
;MTDDISQPHDRFLKEMLSQPERAGALLREHLPTAISRFLSDKPPERVPDSFVEKNFREHFSDRLFQVETIHGKTALLYVLIEHKSAPDNKVGWQLLKYMLEILKDWEKRNPGWDRLPAVVPLVFYHGATEWKIPNEFLHLVDAEAGWEDYLLNFRFPVLDLGIIPDAKLSEDKRLRPWLVAMKYATRKDQQQAALEILIPSLQGAPEDLYPILYYLVRVYRYDEPTLRKIIRDVHPEKEEKMMSQFAEDIRSQFAQEIERKVVSQYTREIERKVISQYTREIEKKVVSQYTQEIERKVRESVLQEGEYKKAAEIARALVNDGMAIHSVSKYSGLSEDEIRKLSVH
;
A
#
# COMPACT_ATOMS: atom_id res chain seq x y z
N MET A 1 8.18 10.96 1.49
CA MET A 1 7.42 11.01 0.22
C MET A 1 8.21 10.25 -0.82
N THR A 2 7.93 8.99 -0.95
CA THR A 2 8.48 8.15 -2.03
C THR A 2 7.50 8.23 -3.18
N ASP A 3 7.61 9.29 -4.00
CA ASP A 3 7.01 9.28 -5.32
C ASP A 3 7.65 8.12 -6.08
N ASP A 4 6.94 7.03 -6.09
CA ASP A 4 7.39 5.79 -6.71
C ASP A 4 7.26 5.95 -8.22
N ILE A 5 8.38 6.32 -8.87
CA ILE A 5 8.53 6.35 -10.32
C ILE A 5 8.28 4.96 -10.93
N SER A 6 8.04 3.95 -10.10
CA SER A 6 7.84 2.54 -10.45
C SER A 6 6.43 2.20 -10.97
N GLN A 7 5.47 3.14 -11.00
CA GLN A 7 4.10 2.85 -11.45
C GLN A 7 3.64 3.75 -12.61
N PRO A 8 4.17 3.55 -13.83
CA PRO A 8 3.82 4.41 -14.97
C PRO A 8 2.33 4.37 -15.32
N HIS A 9 1.68 3.24 -15.10
CA HIS A 9 0.23 3.07 -15.34
C HIS A 9 -0.61 3.93 -14.39
N ASP A 10 -0.26 3.95 -13.11
CA ASP A 10 -0.95 4.74 -12.08
C ASP A 10 -0.87 6.24 -12.40
N ARG A 11 0.34 6.72 -12.69
CA ARG A 11 0.54 8.12 -13.07
C ARG A 11 -0.22 8.50 -14.34
N PHE A 12 -0.21 7.63 -15.33
CA PHE A 12 -0.90 7.88 -16.61
C PHE A 12 -2.41 7.96 -16.42
N LEU A 13 -2.97 7.06 -15.61
CA LEU A 13 -4.41 7.13 -15.31
C LEU A 13 -4.76 8.36 -14.47
N LYS A 14 -3.94 8.74 -13.51
CA LYS A 14 -4.10 9.99 -12.74
C LYS A 14 -4.14 11.20 -13.66
N GLU A 15 -3.23 11.27 -14.62
CA GLU A 15 -3.18 12.33 -15.62
C GLU A 15 -4.43 12.31 -16.52
N MET A 16 -4.85 11.15 -16.99
CA MET A 16 -6.10 10.99 -17.75
C MET A 16 -7.30 11.51 -16.96
N LEU A 17 -7.42 11.13 -15.68
CA LEU A 17 -8.55 11.48 -14.82
C LEU A 17 -8.41 12.88 -14.18
N SER A 18 -7.30 13.58 -14.38
CA SER A 18 -7.12 14.96 -13.89
C SER A 18 -8.05 15.95 -14.58
N GLN A 19 -8.51 15.63 -15.78
CA GLN A 19 -9.47 16.43 -16.54
C GLN A 19 -10.89 15.97 -16.25
N PRO A 20 -11.73 16.83 -15.63
CA PRO A 20 -13.10 16.45 -15.24
C PRO A 20 -13.96 15.93 -16.40
N GLU A 21 -13.78 16.47 -17.59
CA GLU A 21 -14.53 16.08 -18.79
C GLU A 21 -14.19 14.64 -19.18
N ARG A 22 -12.91 14.26 -19.18
CA ARG A 22 -12.48 12.88 -19.47
C ARG A 22 -12.96 11.91 -18.39
N ALA A 23 -12.86 12.28 -17.12
CA ALA A 23 -13.41 11.49 -16.02
C ALA A 23 -14.94 11.31 -16.18
N GLY A 24 -15.64 12.38 -16.53
CA GLY A 24 -17.09 12.34 -16.79
C GLY A 24 -17.45 11.43 -17.97
N ALA A 25 -16.72 11.51 -19.08
CA ALA A 25 -16.91 10.62 -20.23
C ALA A 25 -16.70 9.16 -19.83
N LEU A 26 -15.59 8.85 -19.12
CA LEU A 26 -15.29 7.49 -18.63
C LEU A 26 -16.45 6.93 -17.80
N LEU A 27 -16.96 7.71 -16.84
CA LEU A 27 -18.01 7.26 -15.93
C LEU A 27 -19.34 7.06 -16.67
N ARG A 28 -19.71 7.96 -17.58
CA ARG A 28 -20.96 7.85 -18.34
C ARG A 28 -20.96 6.69 -19.34
N GLU A 29 -19.83 6.46 -20.01
CA GLU A 29 -19.71 5.42 -21.04
C GLU A 29 -19.55 4.01 -20.47
N HIS A 30 -18.90 3.89 -19.29
CA HIS A 30 -18.47 2.57 -18.80
C HIS A 30 -19.11 2.12 -17.48
N LEU A 31 -19.83 2.98 -16.77
CA LEU A 31 -20.66 2.51 -15.67
C LEU A 31 -21.89 1.77 -16.20
N PRO A 32 -22.41 0.79 -15.44
CA PRO A 32 -23.67 0.12 -15.79
C PRO A 32 -24.79 1.13 -16.03
N THR A 33 -25.63 0.88 -17.03
CA THR A 33 -26.75 1.76 -17.38
C THR A 33 -27.68 2.07 -16.20
N ALA A 34 -27.79 1.12 -15.25
CA ALA A 34 -28.54 1.32 -14.02
C ALA A 34 -28.02 2.49 -13.17
N ILE A 35 -26.75 2.88 -13.36
CA ILE A 35 -26.09 3.99 -12.66
C ILE A 35 -25.93 5.17 -13.63
N SER A 36 -25.31 4.94 -14.81
CA SER A 36 -24.90 6.00 -15.72
C SER A 36 -26.07 6.86 -16.21
N ARG A 37 -27.26 6.30 -16.40
CA ARG A 37 -28.47 7.04 -16.80
C ARG A 37 -28.92 8.10 -15.79
N PHE A 38 -28.46 8.04 -14.55
CA PHE A 38 -28.78 9.01 -13.51
C PHE A 38 -27.69 10.07 -13.32
N LEU A 39 -26.56 9.95 -13.98
CA LEU A 39 -25.51 10.96 -13.90
C LEU A 39 -25.93 12.20 -14.68
N SER A 40 -25.71 13.37 -14.10
CA SER A 40 -25.90 14.63 -14.82
C SER A 40 -24.79 14.85 -15.86
N ASP A 41 -25.01 15.80 -16.77
CA ASP A 41 -23.98 16.20 -17.75
C ASP A 41 -22.84 17.02 -17.14
N LYS A 42 -22.97 17.44 -15.88
CA LYS A 42 -21.91 18.17 -15.18
C LYS A 42 -20.66 17.29 -15.05
N PRO A 43 -19.49 17.86 -15.29
CA PRO A 43 -18.25 17.14 -15.01
C PRO A 43 -18.18 16.73 -13.54
N PRO A 44 -17.64 15.55 -13.23
CA PRO A 44 -17.43 15.12 -11.85
C PRO A 44 -16.42 16.02 -11.15
N GLU A 45 -16.65 16.28 -9.88
CA GLU A 45 -15.71 17.00 -9.03
C GLU A 45 -14.77 16.01 -8.34
N ARG A 46 -13.47 16.27 -8.45
CA ARG A 46 -12.49 15.47 -7.71
C ARG A 46 -12.58 15.79 -6.22
N VAL A 47 -12.70 14.75 -5.39
CA VAL A 47 -12.70 14.92 -3.94
C VAL A 47 -11.28 15.27 -3.47
N PRO A 48 -11.06 16.40 -2.76
CA PRO A 48 -9.74 16.82 -2.33
C PRO A 48 -9.05 15.83 -1.38
N ASP A 49 -7.73 15.78 -1.39
CA ASP A 49 -6.88 14.92 -0.55
C ASP A 49 -7.10 15.08 0.95
N SER A 50 -7.62 16.24 1.37
CA SER A 50 -7.98 16.51 2.76
C SER A 50 -9.15 15.65 3.26
N PHE A 51 -9.85 14.96 2.37
CA PHE A 51 -10.99 14.09 2.64
C PHE A 51 -10.62 12.65 3.04
N VAL A 52 -9.33 12.32 3.08
CA VAL A 52 -8.90 10.95 3.38
C VAL A 52 -7.81 10.96 4.45
N GLU A 53 -7.86 10.02 5.39
CA GLU A 53 -6.82 9.90 6.43
C GLU A 53 -5.42 9.74 5.81
N LYS A 54 -4.41 10.26 6.50
CA LYS A 54 -3.03 10.39 5.99
C LYS A 54 -2.43 9.09 5.43
N ASN A 55 -2.81 7.95 5.99
CA ASN A 55 -2.34 6.62 5.58
C ASN A 55 -2.98 6.11 4.27
N PHE A 56 -4.06 6.75 3.81
CA PHE A 56 -4.80 6.36 2.61
C PHE A 56 -4.72 7.40 1.50
N ARG A 57 -4.17 8.59 1.76
CA ARG A 57 -4.09 9.70 0.78
C ARG A 57 -3.40 9.31 -0.52
N GLU A 58 -2.33 8.52 -0.44
CA GLU A 58 -1.58 8.07 -1.62
C GLU A 58 -2.42 7.16 -2.54
N HIS A 59 -3.46 6.53 -1.99
CA HIS A 59 -4.32 5.60 -2.74
C HIS A 59 -5.62 6.22 -3.27
N PHE A 60 -6.06 7.37 -2.72
CA PHE A 60 -7.41 7.90 -2.95
C PHE A 60 -7.50 9.22 -3.68
N SER A 61 -6.52 10.11 -3.49
CA SER A 61 -6.66 11.52 -3.83
C SER A 61 -7.03 11.79 -5.29
N ASP A 62 -6.62 10.90 -6.20
CA ASP A 62 -6.78 11.10 -7.63
C ASP A 62 -7.88 10.24 -8.27
N ARG A 63 -8.65 9.51 -7.47
CA ARG A 63 -9.54 8.44 -7.94
C ARG A 63 -10.93 8.48 -7.32
N LEU A 64 -11.19 9.42 -6.43
CA LEU A 64 -12.50 9.61 -5.83
C LEU A 64 -13.17 10.83 -6.43
N PHE A 65 -14.36 10.62 -7.00
CA PHE A 65 -15.15 11.66 -7.67
C PHE A 65 -16.49 11.82 -6.99
N GLN A 66 -16.88 13.07 -6.82
CA GLN A 66 -18.24 13.43 -6.49
C GLN A 66 -18.98 13.76 -7.78
N VAL A 67 -20.12 13.14 -7.98
CA VAL A 67 -20.98 13.38 -9.14
C VAL A 67 -22.35 13.86 -8.72
N GLU A 68 -22.95 14.70 -9.53
CA GLU A 68 -24.35 15.10 -9.37
C GLU A 68 -25.24 14.19 -10.23
N THR A 69 -26.38 13.81 -9.69
CA THR A 69 -27.40 13.09 -10.43
C THR A 69 -28.38 14.06 -11.09
N ILE A 70 -29.11 13.60 -12.12
CA ILE A 70 -30.19 14.37 -12.78
C ILE A 70 -31.29 14.82 -11.83
N HIS A 71 -31.39 14.22 -10.63
CA HIS A 71 -32.34 14.59 -9.57
C HIS A 71 -31.72 15.48 -8.48
N GLY A 72 -30.52 16.03 -8.73
CA GLY A 72 -29.82 16.91 -7.80
C GLY A 72 -29.22 16.20 -6.56
N LYS A 73 -29.20 14.86 -6.54
CA LYS A 73 -28.54 14.10 -5.47
C LYS A 73 -27.05 13.99 -5.76
N THR A 74 -26.23 14.08 -4.71
CA THR A 74 -24.81 13.84 -4.80
C THR A 74 -24.51 12.36 -4.58
N ALA A 75 -23.69 11.77 -5.43
CA ALA A 75 -23.15 10.44 -5.25
C ALA A 75 -21.62 10.48 -5.29
N LEU A 76 -20.98 9.68 -4.45
CA LEU A 76 -19.53 9.51 -4.45
C LEU A 76 -19.17 8.29 -5.31
N LEU A 77 -18.39 8.50 -6.35
CA LEU A 77 -17.88 7.44 -7.20
C LEU A 77 -16.40 7.24 -6.92
N TYR A 78 -16.06 6.03 -6.53
CA TYR A 78 -14.69 5.63 -6.29
C TYR A 78 -14.19 4.76 -7.44
N VAL A 79 -13.06 5.14 -8.04
CA VAL A 79 -12.43 4.39 -9.12
C VAL A 79 -11.16 3.74 -8.60
N LEU A 80 -11.15 2.42 -8.52
CA LEU A 80 -9.97 1.63 -8.18
C LEU A 80 -9.32 1.10 -9.46
N ILE A 81 -8.01 1.26 -9.54
CA ILE A 81 -7.21 0.74 -10.64
C ILE A 81 -6.50 -0.52 -10.18
N GLU A 82 -6.70 -1.58 -10.93
CA GLU A 82 -5.94 -2.80 -10.75
C GLU A 82 -4.82 -2.87 -11.80
N HIS A 83 -3.58 -2.76 -11.36
CA HIS A 83 -2.39 -2.72 -12.23
C HIS A 83 -1.71 -4.06 -12.42
N LYS A 84 -2.15 -5.09 -11.73
CA LYS A 84 -1.47 -6.38 -11.74
C LYS A 84 -1.58 -7.04 -13.10
N SER A 85 -0.56 -7.80 -13.47
CA SER A 85 -0.55 -8.63 -14.68
C SER A 85 -1.56 -9.78 -14.62
N ALA A 86 -2.13 -10.04 -13.44
CA ALA A 86 -3.20 -10.99 -13.18
C ALA A 86 -4.29 -10.35 -12.33
N PRO A 87 -5.57 -10.74 -12.51
CA PRO A 87 -6.67 -10.28 -11.67
C PRO A 87 -6.45 -10.60 -10.18
N ASP A 88 -6.93 -9.73 -9.29
CA ASP A 88 -6.80 -9.88 -7.84
C ASP A 88 -8.09 -10.42 -7.23
N ASN A 89 -8.05 -11.67 -6.75
CA ASN A 89 -9.20 -12.31 -6.10
C ASN A 89 -9.68 -11.59 -4.82
N LYS A 90 -8.85 -10.72 -4.23
CA LYS A 90 -9.17 -9.99 -3.01
C LYS A 90 -9.58 -8.54 -3.25
N VAL A 91 -9.82 -8.14 -4.50
CA VAL A 91 -10.18 -6.75 -4.84
C VAL A 91 -11.44 -6.30 -4.11
N GLY A 92 -12.45 -7.15 -3.96
CA GLY A 92 -13.68 -6.85 -3.21
C GLY A 92 -13.40 -6.45 -1.77
N TRP A 93 -12.48 -7.14 -1.09
CA TRP A 93 -12.04 -6.78 0.26
C TRP A 93 -11.32 -5.44 0.32
N GLN A 94 -10.50 -5.16 -0.67
CA GLN A 94 -9.83 -3.86 -0.79
C GLN A 94 -10.85 -2.74 -0.99
N LEU A 95 -11.82 -2.92 -1.89
CA LEU A 95 -12.91 -1.96 -2.13
C LEU A 95 -13.71 -1.68 -0.86
N LEU A 96 -14.08 -2.74 -0.10
CA LEU A 96 -14.82 -2.58 1.16
C LEU A 96 -14.07 -1.69 2.16
N LYS A 97 -12.78 -1.93 2.37
CA LYS A 97 -11.96 -1.10 3.26
C LYS A 97 -11.99 0.36 2.83
N TYR A 98 -11.88 0.60 1.55
CA TYR A 98 -11.88 1.93 1.00
C TYR A 98 -13.25 2.63 1.13
N MET A 99 -14.32 1.94 0.79
CA MET A 99 -15.67 2.48 0.96
C MET A 99 -15.95 2.84 2.43
N LEU A 100 -15.49 2.01 3.35
CA LEU A 100 -15.65 2.26 4.78
C LEU A 100 -14.90 3.53 5.23
N GLU A 101 -13.67 3.74 4.77
CA GLU A 101 -12.91 4.96 5.11
C GLU A 101 -13.56 6.23 4.50
N ILE A 102 -14.09 6.15 3.29
CA ILE A 102 -14.85 7.25 2.69
C ILE A 102 -16.09 7.59 3.54
N LEU A 103 -16.84 6.59 3.97
CA LEU A 103 -18.03 6.79 4.77
C LEU A 103 -17.72 7.34 6.18
N LYS A 104 -16.66 6.85 6.83
CA LYS A 104 -16.18 7.37 8.12
C LYS A 104 -15.78 8.85 8.03
N ASP A 105 -15.06 9.20 6.98
CA ASP A 105 -14.63 10.57 6.78
C ASP A 105 -15.80 11.49 6.46
N TRP A 106 -16.76 11.01 5.67
CA TRP A 106 -18.00 11.73 5.39
C TRP A 106 -18.82 11.94 6.67
N GLU A 107 -18.97 10.90 7.50
CA GLU A 107 -19.68 10.97 8.81
C GLU A 107 -19.08 12.05 9.71
N LYS A 108 -17.75 12.10 9.86
CA LYS A 108 -17.05 13.13 10.65
C LYS A 108 -17.39 14.55 10.23
N ARG A 109 -17.66 14.77 8.95
CA ARG A 109 -17.95 16.11 8.39
C ARG A 109 -19.42 16.46 8.39
N ASN A 110 -20.26 15.48 8.56
CA ASN A 110 -21.71 15.62 8.54
C ASN A 110 -22.34 15.05 9.83
N PRO A 111 -22.06 15.64 11.01
CA PRO A 111 -22.44 15.04 12.31
C PRO A 111 -23.96 14.90 12.51
N GLY A 112 -24.79 15.58 11.72
CA GLY A 112 -26.26 15.48 11.76
C GLY A 112 -26.84 14.64 10.63
N TRP A 113 -26.09 13.71 10.05
CA TRP A 113 -26.55 12.90 8.93
C TRP A 113 -27.70 11.95 9.34
N ASP A 114 -28.63 11.76 8.42
CA ASP A 114 -29.71 10.79 8.49
C ASP A 114 -29.53 9.65 7.49
N ARG A 115 -28.75 9.87 6.43
CA ARG A 115 -28.44 8.89 5.38
C ARG A 115 -27.01 9.03 4.91
N LEU A 116 -26.35 7.91 4.68
CA LEU A 116 -25.03 7.86 4.09
C LEU A 116 -25.08 8.17 2.59
N PRO A 117 -24.03 8.75 2.01
CA PRO A 117 -23.93 8.94 0.57
C PRO A 117 -23.78 7.60 -0.15
N ALA A 118 -24.22 7.53 -1.39
CA ALA A 118 -23.96 6.38 -2.24
C ALA A 118 -22.49 6.37 -2.64
N VAL A 119 -21.80 5.25 -2.38
CA VAL A 119 -20.43 5.00 -2.83
C VAL A 119 -20.47 3.88 -3.85
N VAL A 120 -20.06 4.16 -5.09
CA VAL A 120 -20.02 3.18 -6.19
C VAL A 120 -18.56 2.89 -6.51
N PRO A 121 -18.02 1.71 -6.16
CA PRO A 121 -16.68 1.33 -6.55
C PRO A 121 -16.64 0.91 -8.03
N LEU A 122 -15.57 1.26 -8.74
CA LEU A 122 -15.30 0.84 -10.12
C LEU A 122 -13.88 0.29 -10.22
N VAL A 123 -13.73 -0.91 -10.72
CA VAL A 123 -12.42 -1.49 -11.02
C VAL A 123 -12.07 -1.16 -12.47
N PHE A 124 -10.94 -0.48 -12.66
CA PHE A 124 -10.36 -0.21 -13.98
C PHE A 124 -9.26 -1.24 -14.24
N TYR A 125 -9.46 -2.12 -15.20
CA TYR A 125 -8.56 -3.22 -15.51
C TYR A 125 -8.04 -3.13 -16.96
N HIS A 126 -6.73 -3.24 -17.12
CA HIS A 126 -6.08 -3.23 -18.43
C HIS A 126 -5.08 -4.39 -18.62
N GLY A 127 -5.20 -5.45 -17.81
CA GLY A 127 -4.33 -6.62 -17.88
C GLY A 127 -4.39 -7.35 -19.22
N ALA A 128 -3.36 -8.15 -19.53
CA ALA A 128 -3.28 -8.92 -20.78
C ALA A 128 -4.34 -10.03 -20.87
N THR A 129 -4.73 -10.60 -19.73
CA THR A 129 -5.75 -11.65 -19.63
C THR A 129 -7.11 -11.03 -19.30
N GLU A 130 -8.18 -11.68 -19.73
CA GLU A 130 -9.54 -11.27 -19.39
C GLU A 130 -9.80 -11.37 -17.89
N TRP A 131 -10.56 -10.43 -17.34
CA TRP A 131 -11.02 -10.48 -15.96
C TRP A 131 -12.12 -11.54 -15.80
N LYS A 132 -11.87 -12.56 -14.96
CA LYS A 132 -12.80 -13.69 -14.71
C LYS A 132 -13.22 -13.84 -13.25
N ILE A 133 -12.78 -12.91 -12.40
CA ILE A 133 -13.15 -12.92 -10.98
C ILE A 133 -14.58 -12.39 -10.83
N PRO A 134 -15.42 -13.01 -9.99
CA PRO A 134 -16.74 -12.49 -9.70
C PRO A 134 -16.67 -11.04 -9.19
N ASN A 135 -17.53 -10.19 -9.71
CA ASN A 135 -17.63 -8.77 -9.37
C ASN A 135 -18.62 -8.51 -8.22
N GLU A 136 -18.66 -9.40 -7.26
CA GLU A 136 -19.56 -9.38 -6.10
C GLU A 136 -18.76 -9.72 -4.84
N PHE A 137 -18.92 -8.94 -3.76
CA PHE A 137 -18.17 -9.13 -2.53
C PHE A 137 -18.45 -10.48 -1.87
N LEU A 138 -19.69 -10.97 -1.99
CA LEU A 138 -20.16 -12.19 -1.34
C LEU A 138 -19.30 -13.43 -1.70
N HIS A 139 -18.68 -13.46 -2.87
CA HIS A 139 -17.81 -14.60 -3.26
C HIS A 139 -16.57 -14.76 -2.35
N LEU A 140 -16.24 -13.75 -1.53
CA LEU A 140 -15.15 -13.78 -0.55
C LEU A 140 -15.60 -14.28 0.83
N VAL A 141 -16.91 -14.46 1.02
CA VAL A 141 -17.49 -14.82 2.31
C VAL A 141 -17.74 -16.32 2.34
N ASP A 142 -17.20 -16.99 3.35
CA ASP A 142 -17.49 -18.38 3.63
C ASP A 142 -18.84 -18.47 4.38
N ALA A 143 -19.89 -18.86 3.67
CA ALA A 143 -21.26 -18.85 4.17
C ALA A 143 -22.04 -20.07 3.72
N GLU A 144 -22.97 -20.52 4.56
CA GLU A 144 -23.94 -21.55 4.21
C GLU A 144 -25.01 -21.02 3.25
N ALA A 145 -25.54 -21.88 2.41
CA ALA A 145 -26.64 -21.54 1.50
C ALA A 145 -27.86 -21.00 2.24
N GLY A 146 -28.41 -19.88 1.78
CA GLY A 146 -29.56 -19.22 2.38
C GLY A 146 -29.20 -18.11 3.38
N TRP A 147 -27.90 -17.83 3.61
CA TRP A 147 -27.48 -16.74 4.45
C TRP A 147 -27.27 -15.42 3.70
N GLU A 148 -27.32 -15.44 2.37
CA GLU A 148 -26.93 -14.35 1.48
C GLU A 148 -27.65 -13.02 1.82
N ASP A 149 -28.94 -13.09 2.17
CA ASP A 149 -29.76 -11.91 2.49
C ASP A 149 -29.37 -11.23 3.82
N TYR A 150 -28.59 -11.91 4.68
CA TYR A 150 -28.15 -11.41 5.99
C TYR A 150 -26.69 -10.99 6.02
N LEU A 151 -25.98 -11.19 4.92
CA LEU A 151 -24.54 -10.91 4.82
C LEU A 151 -24.29 -9.60 4.11
N LEU A 152 -23.18 -8.96 4.50
CA LEU A 152 -22.70 -7.82 3.76
C LEU A 152 -22.37 -8.21 2.32
N ASN A 153 -23.02 -7.55 1.38
CA ASN A 153 -22.76 -7.74 -0.03
C ASN A 153 -22.86 -6.44 -0.81
N PHE A 154 -22.06 -6.32 -1.86
CA PHE A 154 -22.16 -5.28 -2.89
C PHE A 154 -21.56 -5.79 -4.19
N ARG A 155 -22.03 -5.22 -5.29
CA ARG A 155 -21.47 -5.46 -6.63
C ARG A 155 -20.61 -4.26 -7.04
N PHE A 156 -19.58 -4.54 -7.80
CA PHE A 156 -18.70 -3.53 -8.34
C PHE A 156 -18.53 -3.73 -9.86
N PRO A 157 -18.79 -2.71 -10.69
CA PRO A 157 -18.49 -2.80 -12.10
C PRO A 157 -16.99 -2.94 -12.34
N VAL A 158 -16.65 -3.71 -13.37
CA VAL A 158 -15.27 -3.88 -13.85
C VAL A 158 -15.19 -3.37 -15.27
N LEU A 159 -14.39 -2.35 -15.50
CA LEU A 159 -14.02 -1.88 -16.82
C LEU A 159 -12.77 -2.64 -17.28
N ASP A 160 -12.97 -3.74 -17.98
CA ASP A 160 -11.89 -4.51 -18.62
C ASP A 160 -11.65 -3.99 -20.05
N LEU A 161 -10.60 -3.19 -20.23
CA LEU A 161 -10.27 -2.65 -21.55
C LEU A 161 -9.96 -3.73 -22.59
N GLY A 162 -9.50 -4.91 -22.12
CA GLY A 162 -9.10 -6.00 -22.99
C GLY A 162 -10.20 -6.55 -23.87
N ILE A 163 -11.40 -6.65 -23.31
CA ILE A 163 -12.56 -7.23 -23.99
C ILE A 163 -13.37 -6.20 -24.80
N ILE A 164 -13.14 -4.91 -24.59
CA ILE A 164 -13.87 -3.86 -25.32
C ILE A 164 -13.27 -3.71 -26.72
N PRO A 165 -14.07 -3.83 -27.79
CA PRO A 165 -13.59 -3.53 -29.14
C PRO A 165 -13.04 -2.11 -29.26
N ASP A 166 -11.97 -1.90 -30.02
CA ASP A 166 -11.29 -0.59 -30.12
C ASP A 166 -12.23 0.54 -30.56
N ALA A 167 -13.14 0.24 -31.48
CA ALA A 167 -14.14 1.21 -31.93
C ALA A 167 -15.11 1.65 -30.83
N LYS A 168 -15.22 0.86 -29.74
CA LYS A 168 -16.13 1.09 -28.62
C LYS A 168 -15.42 1.49 -27.33
N LEU A 169 -14.11 1.77 -27.38
CA LEU A 169 -13.35 2.18 -26.17
C LEU A 169 -13.86 3.50 -25.62
N SER A 170 -14.16 4.47 -26.47
CA SER A 170 -14.84 5.71 -26.11
C SER A 170 -15.34 6.44 -27.35
N GLU A 171 -16.47 7.14 -27.21
CA GLU A 171 -16.97 8.10 -28.20
C GLU A 171 -16.35 9.50 -27.99
N ASP A 172 -15.87 9.79 -26.78
CA ASP A 172 -15.16 11.03 -26.47
C ASP A 172 -13.75 11.01 -27.09
N LYS A 173 -13.51 11.96 -28.00
CA LYS A 173 -12.23 12.04 -28.73
C LYS A 173 -11.03 12.29 -27.84
N ARG A 174 -11.19 12.97 -26.69
CA ARG A 174 -10.10 13.27 -25.76
C ARG A 174 -9.81 12.10 -24.81
N LEU A 175 -10.83 11.27 -24.50
CA LEU A 175 -10.64 10.08 -23.68
C LEU A 175 -10.05 8.91 -24.46
N ARG A 176 -10.47 8.74 -25.72
CA ARG A 176 -10.14 7.57 -26.55
C ARG A 176 -8.66 7.27 -26.66
N PRO A 177 -7.73 8.20 -26.97
CA PRO A 177 -6.32 7.89 -27.13
C PRO A 177 -5.67 7.39 -25.82
N TRP A 178 -6.14 7.84 -24.67
CA TRP A 178 -5.70 7.35 -23.35
C TRP A 178 -6.10 5.90 -23.11
N LEU A 179 -7.34 5.55 -23.41
CA LEU A 179 -7.82 4.18 -23.27
C LEU A 179 -7.13 3.22 -24.24
N VAL A 180 -6.88 3.65 -25.48
CA VAL A 180 -6.09 2.89 -26.45
C VAL A 180 -4.69 2.65 -25.91
N ALA A 181 -3.99 3.68 -25.45
CA ALA A 181 -2.66 3.56 -24.89
C ALA A 181 -2.64 2.63 -23.66
N MET A 182 -3.62 2.68 -22.78
CA MET A 182 -3.70 1.76 -21.63
C MET A 182 -4.02 0.33 -22.05
N LYS A 183 -4.95 0.11 -22.95
CA LYS A 183 -5.36 -1.22 -23.42
C LYS A 183 -4.18 -2.04 -23.93
N TYR A 184 -3.32 -1.43 -24.72
CA TYR A 184 -2.19 -2.11 -25.36
C TYR A 184 -0.90 -2.10 -24.52
N ALA A 185 -0.89 -1.43 -23.39
CA ALA A 185 0.28 -1.36 -22.51
C ALA A 185 0.80 -2.73 -22.07
N THR A 186 -0.10 -3.67 -21.79
CA THR A 186 0.21 -5.03 -21.34
C THR A 186 0.22 -6.06 -22.47
N ARG A 187 -0.19 -5.68 -23.70
CA ARG A 187 -0.31 -6.55 -24.89
C ARG A 187 0.84 -6.31 -25.86
N LYS A 188 2.05 -6.70 -25.44
CA LYS A 188 3.30 -6.35 -26.13
C LYS A 188 3.32 -6.73 -27.62
N ASP A 189 2.77 -7.89 -27.97
CA ASP A 189 2.76 -8.39 -29.35
C ASP A 189 1.78 -7.63 -30.26
N GLN A 190 0.88 -6.86 -29.69
CA GLN A 190 -0.12 -6.06 -30.41
C GLN A 190 0.22 -4.57 -30.45
N GLN A 191 1.28 -4.13 -29.77
CA GLN A 191 1.63 -2.71 -29.66
C GLN A 191 1.90 -2.07 -31.01
N GLN A 192 2.53 -2.78 -31.94
CA GLN A 192 2.80 -2.25 -33.28
C GLN A 192 1.49 -2.04 -34.09
N ALA A 193 0.58 -2.99 -34.03
CA ALA A 193 -0.72 -2.87 -34.70
C ALA A 193 -1.60 -1.77 -34.04
N ALA A 194 -1.43 -1.51 -32.76
CA ALA A 194 -2.14 -0.46 -32.06
C ALA A 194 -1.89 0.96 -32.60
N LEU A 195 -0.79 1.18 -33.33
CA LEU A 195 -0.50 2.47 -33.96
C LEU A 195 -1.57 2.89 -34.98
N GLU A 196 -2.19 1.93 -35.68
CA GLU A 196 -3.26 2.19 -36.66
C GLU A 196 -4.51 2.80 -35.99
N ILE A 197 -4.69 2.61 -34.68
CA ILE A 197 -5.80 3.14 -33.90
C ILE A 197 -5.36 4.36 -33.10
N LEU A 198 -4.17 4.30 -32.53
CA LEU A 198 -3.63 5.34 -31.65
C LEU A 198 -3.39 6.64 -32.39
N ILE A 199 -2.75 6.61 -33.57
CA ILE A 199 -2.44 7.81 -34.35
C ILE A 199 -3.71 8.56 -34.75
N PRO A 200 -4.73 7.94 -35.37
CA PRO A 200 -6.00 8.63 -35.66
C PRO A 200 -6.70 9.14 -34.41
N SER A 201 -6.61 8.41 -33.28
CA SER A 201 -7.20 8.87 -32.02
C SER A 201 -6.50 10.13 -31.49
N LEU A 202 -5.16 10.19 -31.59
CA LEU A 202 -4.38 11.37 -31.22
C LEU A 202 -4.58 12.56 -32.17
N GLN A 203 -4.82 12.32 -33.45
CA GLN A 203 -5.21 13.39 -34.38
C GLN A 203 -6.53 14.06 -33.96
N GLY A 204 -7.42 13.33 -33.29
CA GLY A 204 -8.64 13.85 -32.71
C GLY A 204 -8.49 14.64 -31.41
N ALA A 205 -7.34 14.49 -30.74
CA ALA A 205 -6.97 15.14 -29.45
C ALA A 205 -5.46 15.43 -29.42
N PRO A 206 -4.96 16.30 -30.28
CA PRO A 206 -3.53 16.55 -30.45
C PRO A 206 -2.87 17.18 -29.21
N GLU A 207 -3.63 17.84 -28.36
CA GLU A 207 -3.18 18.39 -27.08
C GLU A 207 -2.69 17.31 -26.11
N ASP A 208 -3.20 16.09 -26.22
CA ASP A 208 -2.84 14.96 -25.37
C ASP A 208 -1.62 14.16 -25.88
N LEU A 209 -1.04 14.55 -27.00
CA LEU A 209 0.10 13.86 -27.62
C LEU A 209 1.29 13.75 -26.65
N TYR A 210 1.65 14.84 -25.97
CA TYR A 210 2.84 14.86 -25.12
C TYR A 210 2.73 13.90 -23.91
N PRO A 211 1.71 13.95 -23.05
CA PRO A 211 1.58 13.03 -21.93
C PRO A 211 1.44 11.56 -22.38
N ILE A 212 0.79 11.31 -23.50
CA ILE A 212 0.65 9.95 -24.04
C ILE A 212 2.01 9.44 -24.55
N LEU A 213 2.75 10.21 -25.34
CA LEU A 213 4.10 9.83 -25.75
C LEU A 213 5.01 9.53 -24.57
N TYR A 214 4.94 10.35 -23.53
CA TYR A 214 5.71 10.15 -22.32
C TYR A 214 5.42 8.79 -21.65
N TYR A 215 4.15 8.37 -21.66
CA TYR A 215 3.76 7.06 -21.20
C TYR A 215 4.24 5.94 -22.13
N LEU A 216 4.09 6.12 -23.47
CA LEU A 216 4.52 5.13 -24.45
C LEU A 216 6.00 4.79 -24.34
N VAL A 217 6.86 5.79 -24.20
CA VAL A 217 8.31 5.55 -24.05
C VAL A 217 8.66 4.70 -22.83
N ARG A 218 7.87 4.78 -21.78
CA ARG A 218 8.14 4.05 -20.53
C ARG A 218 7.58 2.63 -20.53
N VAL A 219 6.50 2.41 -21.25
CA VAL A 219 5.73 1.17 -21.17
C VAL A 219 5.83 0.35 -22.44
N TYR A 220 5.89 1.02 -23.59
CA TYR A 220 5.98 0.39 -24.89
C TYR A 220 7.45 0.24 -25.32
N ARG A 221 7.70 -0.68 -26.23
CA ARG A 221 9.04 -0.90 -26.79
C ARG A 221 9.17 -0.23 -28.17
N TYR A 222 8.68 1.02 -28.28
CA TYR A 222 8.81 1.78 -29.50
C TYR A 222 10.25 2.33 -29.63
N ASP A 223 10.78 2.23 -30.86
CA ASP A 223 12.03 2.85 -31.23
C ASP A 223 11.83 4.34 -31.58
N GLU A 224 12.92 5.07 -31.72
CA GLU A 224 12.89 6.49 -32.09
C GLU A 224 12.17 6.75 -33.41
N PRO A 225 12.38 5.98 -34.50
CA PRO A 225 11.64 6.15 -35.75
C PRO A 225 10.12 6.05 -35.58
N THR A 226 9.64 5.11 -34.75
CA THR A 226 8.22 4.94 -34.43
C THR A 226 7.66 6.15 -33.69
N LEU A 227 8.40 6.64 -32.69
CA LEU A 227 7.99 7.84 -31.93
C LEU A 227 7.95 9.09 -32.82
N ARG A 228 8.96 9.28 -33.69
CA ARG A 228 8.98 10.35 -34.69
C ARG A 228 7.79 10.25 -35.64
N LYS A 229 7.45 9.04 -36.10
CA LYS A 229 6.26 8.81 -36.93
C LYS A 229 4.98 9.27 -36.21
N ILE A 230 4.76 8.89 -34.95
CA ILE A 230 3.58 9.31 -34.17
C ILE A 230 3.52 10.84 -34.12
N ILE A 231 4.61 11.51 -33.80
CA ILE A 231 4.63 12.99 -33.69
C ILE A 231 4.36 13.61 -35.07
N ARG A 232 5.00 13.15 -36.12
CA ARG A 232 4.84 13.67 -37.47
C ARG A 232 3.42 13.52 -38.01
N ASP A 233 2.79 12.38 -37.72
CA ASP A 233 1.43 12.10 -38.19
C ASP A 233 0.37 12.90 -37.44
N VAL A 234 0.65 13.35 -36.18
CA VAL A 234 -0.24 14.14 -35.35
C VAL A 234 0.07 15.64 -35.41
N HIS A 235 1.37 16.02 -35.32
CA HIS A 235 1.84 17.40 -35.29
C HIS A 235 3.14 17.57 -36.11
N PRO A 236 3.07 17.58 -37.46
CA PRO A 236 4.25 17.61 -38.31
C PRO A 236 5.21 18.78 -38.01
N GLU A 237 4.61 19.96 -37.72
CA GLU A 237 5.35 21.20 -37.45
C GLU A 237 6.08 21.23 -36.11
N LYS A 238 5.78 20.29 -35.23
CA LYS A 238 6.37 20.21 -33.88
C LYS A 238 7.36 19.08 -33.70
N GLU A 239 7.62 18.25 -34.73
CA GLU A 239 8.41 17.03 -34.61
C GLU A 239 9.77 17.27 -33.95
N GLU A 240 10.59 18.15 -34.50
CA GLU A 240 11.94 18.41 -33.98
C GLU A 240 11.92 19.02 -32.57
N LYS A 241 11.01 19.98 -32.34
CA LYS A 241 10.88 20.61 -31.02
C LYS A 241 10.47 19.62 -29.97
N MET A 242 9.46 18.79 -30.23
CA MET A 242 8.97 17.78 -29.30
C MET A 242 9.99 16.70 -29.03
N MET A 243 10.71 16.23 -30.06
CA MET A 243 11.78 15.24 -29.86
C MET A 243 12.92 15.78 -29.02
N SER A 244 13.34 17.05 -29.23
CA SER A 244 14.38 17.67 -28.43
C SER A 244 13.94 17.83 -26.96
N GLN A 245 12.75 18.37 -26.72
CA GLN A 245 12.19 18.52 -25.38
C GLN A 245 12.04 17.17 -24.68
N PHE A 246 11.55 16.18 -25.40
CA PHE A 246 11.36 14.83 -24.91
C PHE A 246 12.68 14.16 -24.50
N ALA A 247 13.73 14.32 -25.32
CA ALA A 247 15.06 13.82 -25.01
C ALA A 247 15.66 14.49 -23.77
N GLU A 248 15.42 15.79 -23.57
CA GLU A 248 15.86 16.54 -22.40
C GLU A 248 15.13 16.12 -21.14
N ASP A 249 13.79 15.97 -21.19
CA ASP A 249 12.98 15.51 -20.08
C ASP A 249 13.34 14.09 -19.66
N ILE A 250 13.56 13.19 -20.61
CA ILE A 250 14.02 11.83 -20.32
C ILE A 250 15.38 11.86 -19.62
N ARG A 251 16.34 12.63 -20.15
CA ARG A 251 17.69 12.75 -19.52
C ARG A 251 17.59 13.27 -18.09
N SER A 252 16.82 14.35 -17.88
CA SER A 252 16.60 14.95 -16.57
C SER A 252 15.99 13.96 -15.58
N GLN A 253 15.01 13.18 -16.02
CA GLN A 253 14.34 12.21 -15.17
C GLN A 253 15.21 11.00 -14.87
N PHE A 254 15.97 10.48 -15.86
CA PHE A 254 16.93 9.42 -15.59
C PHE A 254 18.01 9.87 -14.62
N ALA A 255 18.49 11.11 -14.73
CA ALA A 255 19.46 11.66 -13.78
C ALA A 255 18.87 11.69 -12.35
N GLN A 256 17.64 12.19 -12.19
CA GLN A 256 16.95 12.21 -10.90
C GLN A 256 16.65 10.80 -10.36
N GLU A 257 16.30 9.86 -11.22
CA GLU A 257 16.04 8.47 -10.82
C GLU A 257 17.33 7.78 -10.35
N ILE A 258 18.43 7.98 -11.06
CA ILE A 258 19.74 7.46 -10.66
C ILE A 258 20.14 8.08 -9.31
N GLU A 259 20.02 9.38 -9.16
CA GLU A 259 20.32 10.07 -7.91
C GLU A 259 19.49 9.52 -6.74
N ARG A 260 18.17 9.39 -6.90
CA ARG A 260 17.29 8.80 -5.87
C ARG A 260 17.65 7.35 -5.55
N LYS A 261 17.92 6.51 -6.55
CA LYS A 261 18.34 5.11 -6.34
C LYS A 261 19.66 5.05 -5.57
N VAL A 262 20.62 5.86 -5.96
CA VAL A 262 21.92 5.95 -5.29
C VAL A 262 21.73 6.41 -3.85
N VAL A 263 21.01 7.50 -3.60
CA VAL A 263 20.73 8.02 -2.25
C VAL A 263 20.00 6.97 -1.42
N SER A 264 18.95 6.33 -1.93
CA SER A 264 18.19 5.32 -1.20
C SER A 264 19.03 4.08 -0.86
N GLN A 265 19.91 3.66 -1.77
CA GLN A 265 20.81 2.54 -1.54
C GLN A 265 21.85 2.87 -0.45
N TYR A 266 22.48 4.05 -0.52
CA TYR A 266 23.42 4.51 0.50
C TYR A 266 22.73 4.69 1.87
N THR A 267 21.54 5.26 1.91
CA THR A 267 20.78 5.42 3.16
C THR A 267 20.51 4.05 3.81
N ARG A 268 20.02 3.08 3.07
CA ARG A 268 19.80 1.71 3.57
C ARG A 268 21.08 1.03 4.04
N GLU A 269 22.18 1.26 3.35
CA GLU A 269 23.49 0.69 3.75
C GLU A 269 23.99 1.33 5.04
N ILE A 270 23.87 2.66 5.18
CA ILE A 270 24.23 3.39 6.41
C ILE A 270 23.33 2.93 7.57
N GLU A 271 22.02 2.87 7.38
CA GLU A 271 21.08 2.38 8.41
C GLU A 271 21.45 0.98 8.88
N ARG A 272 21.74 0.04 7.97
CA ARG A 272 22.19 -1.32 8.33
C ARG A 272 23.49 -1.32 9.13
N LYS A 273 24.47 -0.51 8.73
CA LYS A 273 25.75 -0.39 9.45
C LYS A 273 25.54 0.19 10.83
N VAL A 274 24.78 1.27 10.96
CA VAL A 274 24.45 1.92 12.22
C VAL A 274 23.71 0.97 13.16
N ILE A 275 22.63 0.34 12.69
CA ILE A 275 21.86 -0.62 13.48
C ILE A 275 22.75 -1.78 13.95
N SER A 276 23.58 -2.35 13.06
CA SER A 276 24.45 -3.48 13.43
C SER A 276 25.52 -3.08 14.47
N GLN A 277 26.04 -1.86 14.40
CA GLN A 277 27.00 -1.33 15.34
C GLN A 277 26.36 -1.10 16.71
N TYR A 278 25.21 -0.43 16.76
CA TYR A 278 24.48 -0.20 18.00
C TYR A 278 24.00 -1.50 18.66
N THR A 279 23.52 -2.45 17.87
CA THR A 279 23.12 -3.77 18.41
C THR A 279 24.31 -4.46 19.09
N ARG A 280 25.49 -4.50 18.46
CA ARG A 280 26.69 -5.09 19.04
C ARG A 280 27.15 -4.37 20.30
N GLU A 281 27.05 -3.04 20.36
CA GLU A 281 27.42 -2.28 21.59
C GLU A 281 26.44 -2.55 22.74
N ILE A 282 25.15 -2.60 22.44
CA ILE A 282 24.13 -2.93 23.45
C ILE A 282 24.29 -4.35 23.93
N GLU A 283 24.49 -5.34 23.05
CA GLU A 283 24.77 -6.73 23.45
C GLU A 283 25.99 -6.83 24.36
N LYS A 284 27.11 -6.19 24.03
CA LYS A 284 28.29 -6.18 24.87
C LYS A 284 28.02 -5.58 26.26
N LYS A 285 27.30 -4.45 26.32
CA LYS A 285 26.97 -3.80 27.61
C LYS A 285 26.05 -4.67 28.45
N VAL A 286 25.00 -5.21 27.84
CA VAL A 286 24.03 -6.08 28.52
C VAL A 286 24.70 -7.34 29.03
N VAL A 287 25.46 -8.06 28.21
CA VAL A 287 26.18 -9.26 28.61
C VAL A 287 27.16 -8.95 29.76
N SER A 288 27.93 -7.86 29.67
CA SER A 288 28.86 -7.47 30.72
C SER A 288 28.16 -7.18 32.06
N GLN A 289 27.04 -6.43 32.03
CA GLN A 289 26.27 -6.12 33.24
C GLN A 289 25.65 -7.37 33.87
N TYR A 290 25.04 -8.23 33.07
CA TYR A 290 24.47 -9.48 33.58
C TYR A 290 25.54 -10.43 34.13
N THR A 291 26.70 -10.54 33.48
CA THR A 291 27.78 -11.35 33.96
C THR A 291 28.28 -10.88 35.35
N GLN A 292 28.49 -9.57 35.51
CA GLN A 292 28.91 -9.00 36.81
C GLN A 292 27.85 -9.20 37.89
N GLU A 293 26.58 -9.06 37.57
CA GLU A 293 25.49 -9.28 38.53
C GLU A 293 25.38 -10.75 38.95
N ILE A 294 25.51 -11.68 38.01
CA ILE A 294 25.52 -13.12 38.29
C ILE A 294 26.75 -13.48 39.17
N GLU A 295 27.94 -13.00 38.80
CA GLU A 295 29.16 -13.25 39.62
C GLU A 295 29.00 -12.73 41.03
N ARG A 296 28.43 -11.54 41.23
CA ARG A 296 28.14 -10.98 42.54
C ARG A 296 27.20 -11.88 43.36
N LYS A 297 26.04 -12.27 42.75
CA LYS A 297 25.05 -13.13 43.41
C LYS A 297 25.59 -14.51 43.75
N VAL A 298 26.39 -15.11 42.88
CA VAL A 298 27.06 -16.40 43.14
C VAL A 298 28.05 -16.26 44.29
N ARG A 299 28.87 -15.20 44.31
CA ARG A 299 29.84 -14.97 45.41
C ARG A 299 29.12 -14.77 46.74
N GLU A 300 28.04 -13.98 46.79
CA GLU A 300 27.23 -13.77 47.99
C GLU A 300 26.62 -15.08 48.48
N SER A 301 26.07 -15.90 47.60
CA SER A 301 25.48 -17.19 47.91
C SER A 301 26.52 -18.19 48.47
N VAL A 302 27.69 -18.26 47.82
CA VAL A 302 28.79 -19.15 48.28
C VAL A 302 29.32 -18.72 49.66
N LEU A 303 29.40 -17.40 49.90
CA LEU A 303 29.84 -16.88 51.18
C LEU A 303 28.86 -17.25 52.31
N GLN A 304 27.55 -17.04 52.08
CA GLN A 304 26.49 -17.41 53.03
C GLN A 304 26.46 -18.93 53.31
N GLU A 305 26.63 -19.75 52.29
CA GLU A 305 26.68 -21.20 52.46
C GLU A 305 27.94 -21.65 53.26
N GLY A 306 29.07 -20.99 53.00
CA GLY A 306 30.30 -21.23 53.75
C GLY A 306 30.19 -20.84 55.21
N GLU A 307 29.61 -19.67 55.53
CA GLU A 307 29.33 -19.20 56.86
C GLU A 307 28.36 -20.14 57.60
N TYR A 308 27.32 -20.58 56.96
CA TYR A 308 26.37 -21.52 57.53
C TYR A 308 27.01 -22.90 57.84
N LYS A 309 27.83 -23.46 56.95
CA LYS A 309 28.54 -24.71 57.15
C LYS A 309 29.44 -24.60 58.33
N LYS A 310 30.24 -23.51 58.50
CA LYS A 310 31.10 -23.27 59.57
C LYS A 310 30.38 -23.13 60.93
N ALA A 311 29.27 -22.39 60.94
CA ALA A 311 28.40 -22.26 62.10
C ALA A 311 27.80 -23.60 62.53
N ALA A 312 27.38 -24.45 61.53
CA ALA A 312 26.87 -25.79 61.81
C ALA A 312 27.92 -26.74 62.38
N GLU A 313 29.14 -26.68 61.89
CA GLU A 313 30.28 -27.47 62.49
C GLU A 313 30.56 -27.06 63.92
N ILE A 314 30.64 -25.77 64.23
CA ILE A 314 30.78 -25.24 65.55
C ILE A 314 29.63 -25.68 66.47
N ALA A 315 28.37 -25.53 65.97
CA ALA A 315 27.21 -25.95 66.75
C ALA A 315 27.25 -27.47 67.11
N ARG A 316 27.59 -28.32 66.15
CA ARG A 316 27.72 -29.78 66.37
C ARG A 316 28.77 -30.11 67.41
N ALA A 317 29.94 -29.45 67.32
CA ALA A 317 31.01 -29.65 68.30
C ALA A 317 30.55 -29.28 69.74
N LEU A 318 29.96 -28.11 69.91
CA LEU A 318 29.46 -27.62 71.17
C LEU A 318 28.30 -28.46 71.77
N VAL A 319 27.40 -28.98 70.91
CA VAL A 319 26.36 -29.91 71.40
C VAL A 319 26.96 -31.25 71.83
N ASN A 320 27.96 -31.79 71.13
CA ASN A 320 28.66 -33.01 71.51
C ASN A 320 29.43 -32.88 72.80
N ASP A 321 29.92 -31.67 73.08
CA ASP A 321 30.57 -31.36 74.34
C ASP A 321 29.59 -31.14 75.52
N GLY A 322 28.30 -31.35 75.31
CA GLY A 322 27.27 -31.30 76.33
C GLY A 322 26.74 -29.89 76.67
N MET A 323 26.99 -28.90 75.79
CA MET A 323 26.55 -27.54 76.05
C MET A 323 25.05 -27.40 75.75
N ALA A 324 24.33 -26.64 76.59
CA ALA A 324 22.90 -26.41 76.43
C ALA A 324 22.59 -25.69 75.13
N ILE A 325 21.51 -26.11 74.35
CA ILE A 325 21.14 -25.62 73.05
C ILE A 325 21.04 -24.08 72.98
N HIS A 326 20.52 -23.46 74.05
CA HIS A 326 20.42 -22.00 74.13
C HIS A 326 21.82 -21.32 74.12
N SER A 327 22.78 -21.91 74.77
CA SER A 327 24.13 -21.41 74.74
C SER A 327 24.82 -21.63 73.39
N VAL A 328 24.62 -22.80 72.80
CA VAL A 328 25.09 -23.11 71.44
C VAL A 328 24.59 -22.13 70.43
N SER A 329 23.27 -21.74 70.46
CA SER A 329 22.68 -20.74 69.61
C SER A 329 23.43 -19.39 69.71
N LYS A 330 23.76 -18.97 70.92
CA LYS A 330 24.49 -17.72 71.18
C LYS A 330 25.88 -17.68 70.55
N TYR A 331 26.58 -18.83 70.53
CA TYR A 331 27.95 -18.90 70.05
C TYR A 331 28.07 -19.25 68.55
N SER A 332 27.16 -20.04 68.06
CA SER A 332 27.13 -20.42 66.59
C SER A 332 26.45 -19.44 65.74
N GLY A 333 25.49 -18.58 66.23
CA GLY A 333 24.66 -17.70 65.47
C GLY A 333 23.49 -18.42 64.78
N LEU A 334 23.34 -19.74 64.95
CA LEU A 334 22.22 -20.52 64.45
C LEU A 334 21.01 -20.48 65.38
N SER A 335 19.80 -20.55 64.87
CA SER A 335 18.58 -20.67 65.67
C SER A 335 18.57 -22.02 66.45
N GLU A 336 17.87 -22.09 67.59
CA GLU A 336 17.69 -23.34 68.34
C GLU A 336 17.09 -24.46 67.52
N ASP A 337 16.17 -24.14 66.63
CA ASP A 337 15.51 -25.11 65.71
C ASP A 337 16.51 -25.68 64.69
N GLU A 338 17.40 -24.87 64.14
CA GLU A 338 18.46 -25.32 63.24
C GLU A 338 19.43 -26.24 63.96
N ILE A 339 19.81 -25.89 65.21
CA ILE A 339 20.69 -26.72 66.02
C ILE A 339 20.04 -28.05 66.33
N ARG A 340 18.76 -28.10 66.71
CA ARG A 340 18.03 -29.34 66.95
C ARG A 340 18.04 -30.26 65.75
N LYS A 341 17.81 -29.68 64.51
CA LYS A 341 17.90 -30.45 63.27
C LYS A 341 19.29 -31.01 62.99
N LEU A 342 20.34 -30.30 63.35
CA LEU A 342 21.74 -30.75 63.25
C LEU A 342 22.10 -31.87 64.18
N SER A 343 21.36 -32.05 65.32
CA SER A 343 21.65 -33.00 66.43
C SER A 343 20.90 -34.34 66.26
N VAL A 344 20.08 -34.51 65.24
CA VAL A 344 19.24 -35.71 64.99
C VAL A 344 19.95 -36.74 64.10
N HIS A 345 21.26 -36.53 63.81
CA HIS A 345 22.03 -37.53 63.04
C HIS A 345 23.27 -37.94 63.73
#